data_2a76b608cf414335849531f94909b5bf
#
_entry.id   2a76b608cf414335849531f94909b5bf
#
_cell.length_a   1.000
_cell.length_b   1.000
_cell.length_c   1.000
_cell.angle_alpha   90.00
_cell.angle_beta   90.00
_cell.angle_gamma   90.00
#
_symmetry.space_group_name_H-M   'P 1'
#
loop_
_entity.id
_entity.type
_entity.pdbx_description
1 polymer ?
#
loop_
_entity_poly.entity_id
_entity_poly.type
_entity_poly.pdbx_seq_one_letter_code
_entity_poly.pdbx_strand_id
1 'polypeptide(L)'
;VNARPLSTDIDWISKRYSGAVTLGYVNDLGSDNYLVIHNGVLKSVLFKTSNIDTKWKETTYALPKGATVPNNILESLHTTHAGFTYTEVMCVENPSGNYYLFIDGTKPNRLGYYVEAI
;
A
#
# COMPACT_ATOMS: atom_id res chain seq x y z
N VAL A 1 0.75 16.63 -22.64
CA VAL A 1 1.64 15.47 -22.77
C VAL A 1 1.12 14.35 -21.87
N ASN A 2 0.94 13.19 -22.43
CA ASN A 2 0.50 12.05 -21.66
C ASN A 2 1.59 11.58 -20.71
N ALA A 3 1.22 11.34 -19.46
CA ALA A 3 2.13 10.75 -18.49
C ALA A 3 2.53 9.34 -18.93
N ARG A 4 3.77 8.97 -18.68
CA ARG A 4 4.30 7.66 -19.04
C ARG A 4 4.97 7.02 -17.82
N PRO A 5 4.86 5.69 -17.68
CA PRO A 5 5.62 4.98 -16.64
C PRO A 5 7.12 5.27 -16.79
N LEU A 6 7.80 5.44 -15.68
CA LEU A 6 9.24 5.65 -15.66
C LEU A 6 9.95 4.29 -15.64
N SER A 7 10.97 4.14 -16.46
CA SER A 7 11.74 2.89 -16.52
C SER A 7 12.41 2.57 -15.18
N THR A 8 12.83 3.62 -14.44
CA THR A 8 13.42 3.44 -13.11
C THR A 8 12.42 2.86 -12.10
N ASP A 9 11.16 3.28 -12.18
CA ASP A 9 10.10 2.76 -11.32
C ASP A 9 9.80 1.29 -11.68
N ILE A 10 9.69 0.99 -12.96
CA ILE A 10 9.43 -0.37 -13.43
C ILE A 10 10.57 -1.31 -13.02
N ASP A 11 11.82 -0.85 -13.14
CA ASP A 11 12.98 -1.64 -12.73
C ASP A 11 12.96 -1.88 -11.21
N TRP A 12 12.62 -0.87 -10.42
CA TRP A 12 12.50 -0.99 -8.98
C TRP A 12 11.45 -2.04 -8.61
N ILE A 13 10.27 -1.97 -9.25
CA ILE A 13 9.18 -2.94 -9.02
C ILE A 13 9.67 -4.35 -9.35
N SER A 14 10.35 -4.54 -10.47
CA SER A 14 10.84 -5.85 -10.90
C SER A 14 11.86 -6.45 -9.95
N LYS A 15 12.66 -5.61 -9.30
CA LYS A 15 13.65 -6.05 -8.32
C LYS A 15 13.01 -6.45 -7.00
N ARG A 16 12.05 -5.66 -6.52
CA ARG A 16 11.38 -5.95 -5.25
C ARG A 16 10.30 -7.03 -5.39
N TYR A 17 9.57 -6.99 -6.48
CA TYR A 17 8.47 -7.91 -6.76
C TYR A 17 8.77 -8.69 -8.03
N SER A 18 9.69 -9.64 -7.92
CA SER A 18 10.13 -10.43 -9.07
C SER A 18 8.97 -11.15 -9.74
N GLY A 19 8.84 -10.99 -11.03
CA GLY A 19 7.76 -11.57 -11.81
C GLY A 19 6.47 -10.74 -11.83
N ALA A 20 6.45 -9.58 -11.20
CA ALA A 20 5.27 -8.70 -11.20
C ALA A 20 4.99 -8.19 -12.62
N VAL A 21 3.71 -8.10 -12.95
CA VAL A 21 3.23 -7.57 -14.23
C VAL A 21 2.48 -6.28 -13.97
N THR A 22 2.90 -5.20 -14.62
CA THR A 22 2.24 -3.90 -14.49
C THR A 22 0.97 -3.89 -15.34
N LEU A 23 -0.16 -3.64 -14.70
CA LEU A 23 -1.48 -3.60 -15.35
C LEU A 23 -1.96 -2.18 -15.62
N GLY A 24 -1.48 -1.20 -14.86
CA GLY A 24 -1.95 0.16 -14.99
C GLY A 24 -0.99 1.16 -14.38
N TYR A 25 -1.16 2.43 -14.73
CA TYR A 25 -0.33 3.52 -14.26
C TYR A 25 -1.16 4.80 -14.20
N VAL A 26 -1.05 5.52 -13.09
CA VAL A 26 -1.67 6.83 -12.90
C VAL A 26 -0.63 7.79 -12.35
N ASN A 27 -0.49 8.93 -13.00
CA ASN A 27 0.29 10.05 -12.49
C ASN A 27 -0.66 11.08 -11.90
N ASP A 28 -0.43 11.47 -10.67
CA ASP A 28 -1.23 12.45 -9.96
C ASP A 28 -0.30 13.33 -9.13
N LEU A 29 -0.32 14.62 -9.37
CA LEU A 29 0.37 15.70 -8.66
C LEU A 29 1.56 15.25 -7.78
N GLY A 30 2.68 14.92 -8.43
CA GLY A 30 3.89 14.55 -7.71
C GLY A 30 3.93 13.10 -7.23
N SER A 31 3.01 12.28 -7.71
CA SER A 31 2.98 10.86 -7.37
C SER A 31 2.76 10.01 -8.61
N ASP A 32 3.45 8.88 -8.67
CA ASP A 32 3.25 7.85 -9.67
C ASP A 32 2.72 6.60 -8.98
N ASN A 33 1.57 6.11 -9.43
CA ASN A 33 0.96 4.91 -8.87
C ASN A 33 0.87 3.83 -9.94
N TYR A 34 1.40 2.65 -9.63
CA TYR A 34 1.38 1.49 -10.52
C TYR A 34 0.50 0.42 -9.94
N LEU A 35 -0.39 -0.11 -10.77
CA LEU A 35 -1.18 -1.28 -10.41
C LEU A 35 -0.48 -2.50 -10.99
N VAL A 36 -0.04 -3.41 -10.13
CA VAL A 36 0.70 -4.58 -10.55
C VAL A 36 0.07 -5.84 -9.98
N ILE A 37 0.29 -6.96 -10.66
CA ILE A 37 -0.06 -8.26 -10.11
C ILE A 37 1.24 -9.03 -9.83
N HIS A 38 1.36 -9.54 -8.62
CA HIS A 38 2.54 -10.24 -8.15
C HIS A 38 2.12 -11.47 -7.34
N ASN A 39 2.53 -12.65 -7.80
CA ASN A 39 2.13 -13.92 -7.15
C ASN A 39 0.62 -14.03 -6.94
N GLY A 40 -0.16 -13.58 -7.92
CA GLY A 40 -1.61 -13.61 -7.85
C GLY A 40 -2.24 -12.52 -6.99
N VAL A 41 -1.44 -11.63 -6.41
CA VAL A 41 -1.93 -10.54 -5.55
C VAL A 41 -1.84 -9.21 -6.29
N LEU A 42 -2.97 -8.50 -6.30
CA LEU A 42 -3.04 -7.16 -6.90
C LEU A 42 -2.49 -6.14 -5.92
N LYS A 43 -1.45 -5.42 -6.32
CA LYS A 43 -0.74 -4.44 -5.48
C LYS A 43 -0.73 -3.07 -6.13
N SER A 44 -0.88 -2.05 -5.31
CA SER A 44 -0.75 -0.65 -5.71
C SER A 44 0.60 -0.15 -5.21
N VAL A 45 1.50 0.20 -6.13
CA VAL A 45 2.87 0.62 -5.81
C VAL A 45 2.97 2.12 -6.06
N LEU A 46 3.19 2.88 -5.01
CA LEU A 46 3.20 4.33 -5.05
C LEU A 46 4.62 4.88 -4.93
N PHE A 47 4.97 5.74 -5.88
CA PHE A 47 6.24 6.49 -5.85
C PHE A 47 5.93 7.96 -5.70
N LYS A 48 6.69 8.66 -4.88
CA LYS A 48 6.61 10.10 -4.76
C LYS A 48 7.70 10.72 -5.63
N THR A 49 7.29 11.64 -6.49
CA THR A 49 8.21 12.34 -7.39
C THR A 49 8.55 13.71 -6.82
N SER A 50 9.78 14.14 -7.03
CA SER A 50 10.24 15.50 -6.78
C SER A 50 10.98 15.98 -8.01
N ASN A 51 11.41 17.25 -8.02
CA ASN A 51 12.16 17.82 -9.15
C ASN A 51 13.47 17.06 -9.45
N ILE A 52 13.96 16.30 -8.48
CA ILE A 52 15.30 15.70 -8.56
C ILE A 52 15.22 14.18 -8.61
N ASP A 53 14.16 13.56 -8.04
CA ASP A 53 14.17 12.14 -7.78
C ASP A 53 12.76 11.58 -7.66
N THR A 54 12.65 10.27 -7.86
CA THR A 54 11.44 9.49 -7.65
C THR A 54 11.76 8.40 -6.64
N LYS A 55 11.00 8.37 -5.53
CA LYS A 55 11.23 7.41 -4.46
C LYS A 55 9.98 6.61 -4.15
N TRP A 56 10.15 5.33 -3.95
CA TRP A 56 9.09 4.47 -3.46
C TRP A 56 8.58 4.96 -2.11
N LYS A 57 7.28 5.16 -2.04
CA LYS A 57 6.62 5.61 -0.83
C LYS A 57 5.96 4.47 -0.11
N GLU A 58 5.15 3.69 -0.81
CA GLU A 58 4.48 2.54 -0.20
C GLU A 58 3.89 1.62 -1.25
N THR A 59 3.67 0.37 -0.86
CA THR A 59 2.90 -0.60 -1.61
C THR A 59 1.73 -1.04 -0.73
N THR A 60 0.52 -1.05 -1.29
CA THR A 60 -0.68 -1.47 -0.57
C THR A 60 -1.36 -2.61 -1.32
N TYR A 61 -1.94 -3.53 -0.55
CA TYR A 61 -2.75 -4.61 -1.12
C TYR A 61 -3.73 -5.11 -0.07
N ALA A 62 -4.86 -5.62 -0.54
CA ALA A 62 -5.88 -6.15 0.36
C ALA A 62 -5.33 -7.36 1.13
N LEU A 63 -5.80 -7.53 2.36
CA LEU A 63 -5.47 -8.73 3.13
C LEU A 63 -5.85 -9.96 2.30
N PRO A 64 -4.91 -10.89 2.04
CA PRO A 64 -5.21 -12.05 1.21
C PRO A 64 -6.37 -12.86 1.75
N LYS A 65 -7.17 -13.41 0.85
CA LYS A 65 -8.32 -14.23 1.22
C LYS A 65 -7.87 -15.41 2.08
N GLY A 66 -8.53 -15.62 3.22
CA GLY A 66 -8.17 -16.67 4.15
C GLY A 66 -7.09 -16.30 5.16
N ALA A 67 -6.41 -15.17 4.96
CA ALA A 67 -5.45 -14.67 5.93
C ALA A 67 -6.18 -13.95 7.07
N THR A 68 -5.60 -14.00 8.26
CA THR A 68 -6.13 -13.31 9.43
C THR A 68 -5.07 -12.38 10.02
N VAL A 69 -5.54 -11.29 10.62
CA VAL A 69 -4.65 -10.39 11.34
C VAL A 69 -4.25 -11.02 12.67
N PRO A 70 -2.97 -11.07 13.03
CA PRO A 70 -2.55 -11.61 14.33
C PRO A 70 -3.21 -10.87 15.49
N ASN A 71 -3.50 -11.60 16.57
CA ASN A 71 -4.19 -11.04 17.74
C ASN A 71 -3.43 -9.89 18.38
N ASN A 72 -2.11 -9.95 18.44
CA ASN A 72 -1.30 -8.86 19.00
C ASN A 72 -1.47 -7.55 18.23
N ILE A 73 -1.70 -7.63 16.93
CA ILE A 73 -1.95 -6.45 16.08
C ILE A 73 -3.33 -5.87 16.40
N LEU A 74 -4.34 -6.72 16.55
CA LEU A 74 -5.69 -6.28 16.93
C LEU A 74 -5.70 -5.66 18.32
N GLU A 75 -4.97 -6.24 19.27
CA GLU A 75 -4.83 -5.68 20.62
C GLU A 75 -4.17 -4.30 20.58
N SER A 76 -3.12 -4.14 19.77
CA SER A 76 -2.46 -2.85 19.58
C SER A 76 -3.42 -1.80 19.04
N LEU A 77 -4.24 -2.17 18.05
CA LEU A 77 -5.24 -1.27 17.48
C LEU A 77 -6.24 -0.83 18.56
N HIS A 78 -6.77 -1.77 19.35
CA HIS A 78 -7.77 -1.45 20.35
C HIS A 78 -7.20 -0.68 21.55
N THR A 79 -5.91 -0.86 21.84
CA THR A 79 -5.24 -0.11 22.91
C THR A 79 -5.01 1.33 22.51
N THR A 80 -4.57 1.58 21.28
CA THR A 80 -4.23 2.93 20.81
C THR A 80 -5.46 3.70 20.30
N HIS A 81 -6.45 3.00 19.78
CA HIS A 81 -7.65 3.60 19.19
C HIS A 81 -8.91 2.91 19.72
N ALA A 82 -9.12 3.03 21.04
CA ALA A 82 -10.27 2.42 21.70
C ALA A 82 -11.58 2.89 21.05
N GLY A 83 -12.48 1.95 20.81
CA GLY A 83 -13.78 2.25 20.21
C GLY A 83 -13.78 2.35 18.68
N PHE A 84 -12.62 2.29 18.05
CA PHE A 84 -12.54 2.27 16.60
C PHE A 84 -12.98 0.91 16.05
N THR A 85 -13.87 0.91 15.05
CA THR A 85 -14.27 -0.29 14.33
C THR A 85 -13.88 -0.14 12.86
N TYR A 86 -13.40 -1.21 12.27
CA TYR A 86 -12.97 -1.16 10.87
C TYR A 86 -13.84 -2.06 10.00
N THR A 87 -13.96 -1.68 8.73
CA THR A 87 -14.68 -2.44 7.71
C THR A 87 -13.73 -3.12 6.72
N GLU A 88 -12.46 -2.69 6.72
CA GLU A 88 -11.49 -3.12 5.72
C GLU A 88 -10.08 -3.12 6.31
N VAL A 89 -9.25 -4.07 5.90
CA VAL A 89 -7.84 -4.16 6.29
C VAL A 89 -6.99 -4.25 5.03
N MET A 90 -5.98 -3.38 4.96
CA MET A 90 -4.99 -3.40 3.89
C MET A 90 -3.63 -3.78 4.46
N CYS A 91 -2.83 -4.47 3.67
CA CYS A 91 -1.41 -4.68 3.97
C CYS A 91 -0.62 -3.55 3.34
N VAL A 92 0.36 -3.01 4.06
CA VAL A 92 1.18 -1.89 3.61
C VAL A 92 2.65 -2.22 3.81
N GLU A 93 3.44 -1.96 2.78
CA GLU A 93 4.90 -2.04 2.84
C GLU A 93 5.43 -0.64 2.52
N ASN A 94 6.39 -0.17 3.29
CA ASN A 94 7.05 1.11 3.02
C ASN A 94 8.50 1.05 3.52
N PRO A 95 9.31 2.12 3.29
CA PRO A 95 10.70 2.11 3.73
C PRO A 95 10.91 1.88 5.23
N SER A 96 9.90 2.15 6.06
CA SER A 96 9.98 1.95 7.51
C SER A 96 9.62 0.52 7.94
N GLY A 97 9.02 -0.28 7.07
CA GLY A 97 8.65 -1.65 7.38
C GLY A 97 7.27 -2.04 6.85
N ASN A 98 6.69 -3.02 7.50
CA ASN A 98 5.39 -3.57 7.11
C ASN A 98 4.34 -3.16 8.14
N TYR A 99 3.16 -2.81 7.66
CA TYR A 99 2.05 -2.33 8.48
C TYR A 99 0.74 -2.96 8.02
N TYR A 100 -0.24 -2.93 8.91
CA TYR A 100 -1.64 -3.11 8.55
C TYR A 100 -2.31 -1.75 8.58
N LEU A 101 -3.17 -1.48 7.62
CA LEU A 101 -3.99 -0.28 7.58
C LEU A 101 -5.44 -0.69 7.80
N PHE A 102 -6.01 -0.27 8.94
CA PHE A 102 -7.40 -0.54 9.29
C PHE A 102 -8.23 0.65 8.89
N ILE A 103 -9.26 0.44 8.09
CA ILE A 103 -10.06 1.49 7.51
C ILE A 103 -11.53 1.33 7.91
N ASP A 104 -12.14 2.41 8.38
CA ASP A 104 -13.58 2.48 8.56
C ASP A 104 -14.21 3.15 7.33
N GLY A 105 -14.70 2.33 6.42
CA GLY A 105 -15.32 2.80 5.17
C GLY A 105 -16.68 3.44 5.36
N THR A 106 -17.26 3.39 6.58
CA THR A 106 -18.53 4.05 6.89
C THR A 106 -18.35 5.52 7.21
N LYS A 107 -17.10 5.96 7.46
CA LYS A 107 -16.81 7.36 7.80
C LYS A 107 -16.49 8.16 6.54
N PRO A 108 -16.82 9.47 6.52
CA PRO A 108 -16.34 10.36 5.46
C PRO A 108 -14.81 10.30 5.40
N ASN A 109 -14.25 10.34 4.22
CA ASN A 109 -12.80 10.28 3.98
C ASN A 109 -12.14 8.95 4.40
N ARG A 110 -12.93 7.91 4.70
CA ARG A 110 -12.43 6.57 5.01
C ARG A 110 -11.33 6.63 6.08
N LEU A 111 -11.72 7.01 7.30
CA LEU A 111 -10.79 7.11 8.43
C LEU A 111 -10.02 5.80 8.60
N GLY A 112 -8.70 5.89 8.70
CA GLY A 112 -7.86 4.71 8.84
C GLY A 112 -6.67 4.93 9.77
N TYR A 113 -6.16 3.82 10.32
CA TYR A 113 -5.01 3.82 11.21
C TYR A 113 -4.02 2.74 10.79
N TYR A 114 -2.73 3.10 10.79
CA TYR A 114 -1.65 2.16 10.54
C TYR A 114 -1.22 1.51 11.84
N VAL A 115 -1.03 0.20 11.82
CA VAL A 115 -0.47 -0.54 12.95
C VAL A 115 0.70 -1.38 12.42
N GLU A 116 1.86 -1.23 13.04
CA GLU A 116 3.05 -1.95 12.62
C GLU A 116 2.85 -3.46 12.74
N ALA A 117 3.23 -4.18 11.68
CA ALA A 117 3.16 -5.64 11.64
C ALA A 117 4.46 -6.21 12.22
N ILE A 118 4.43 -6.46 13.52
CA ILE A 118 5.61 -6.96 14.24
C ILE A 118 5.54 -8.47 14.37
#